data_e92cbbe87fe6ba8ff527a6a55f2ea332
#
_entry.id   e92cbbe87fe6ba8ff527a6a55f2ea332
#
_cell.length_a   1.000
_cell.length_b   1.000
_cell.length_c   1.000
_cell.angle_alpha   90.00
_cell.angle_beta   90.00
_cell.angle_gamma   90.00
#
_symmetry.space_group_name_H-M   'P 1'
#
loop_
_entity.id
_entity.type
_entity.pdbx_description
1 polymer ?
#
loop_
_entity_poly.entity_id
_entity_poly.type
_entity_poly.pdbx_seq_one_letter_code
_entity_poly.pdbx_strand_id
1 'polypeptide(L)'
;AHVAGHGVALCANGASVVDVGTLQVLEQHGMPADVVGAVVARLRERWGADRVHLAVEGADGFAHELGYASDHPVPPDARSADRIEDLLTGPTLKLLVRTSAEPSDGAAFVDALVDVVGDLAVVADSGAHGLGEISGPGVTKAAGLARWAATQGIDQRAVWAVGDAPNDLPMLAWAGTSFAVANAYPAVLEVADHRLPSNADDGVAVLLEHAVAAVSAGRPDRDPRTARSSAPS
;
A
#
# COMPACT_ATOMS: atom_id res chain seq x y z
N ALA A 1 13.80 12.91 -3.73
CA ALA A 1 14.33 12.89 -2.37
C ALA A 1 14.54 11.43 -1.98
N HIS A 2 15.78 11.05 -1.68
CA HIS A 2 16.04 9.70 -1.16
C HIS A 2 15.65 9.69 0.32
N VAL A 3 14.85 8.72 0.74
CA VAL A 3 14.55 8.46 2.14
C VAL A 3 15.81 8.01 2.91
N ALA A 4 16.95 8.07 2.23
CA ALA A 4 18.33 7.96 2.72
C ALA A 4 18.55 6.84 3.77
N GLY A 5 17.95 5.67 3.54
CA GLY A 5 18.18 4.51 4.39
C GLY A 5 17.50 4.55 5.76
N HIS A 6 16.51 5.42 5.95
CA HIS A 6 15.75 5.51 7.19
C HIS A 6 14.26 5.23 6.97
N GLY A 7 13.67 4.46 7.88
CA GLY A 7 12.25 4.15 7.88
C GLY A 7 11.91 2.83 7.19
N VAL A 8 10.64 2.61 7.00
CA VAL A 8 10.08 1.42 6.35
C VAL A 8 9.17 1.80 5.20
N ALA A 9 9.04 0.90 4.22
CA ALA A 9 8.02 0.94 3.19
C ALA A 9 6.93 -0.10 3.51
N LEU A 10 5.68 0.34 3.59
CA LEU A 10 4.53 -0.54 3.61
C LEU A 10 4.09 -0.77 2.17
N CYS A 11 4.34 -1.96 1.66
CA CYS A 11 4.11 -2.34 0.26
C CYS A 11 2.83 -3.15 0.10
N ALA A 12 2.35 -3.31 -1.14
CA ALA A 12 1.20 -4.13 -1.49
C ALA A 12 -0.03 -3.88 -0.59
N ASN A 13 -0.45 -2.61 -0.48
CA ASN A 13 -1.57 -2.16 0.36
C ASN A 13 -1.42 -2.53 1.86
N GLY A 14 -0.19 -2.64 2.37
CA GLY A 14 0.09 -2.99 3.76
C GLY A 14 0.28 -4.48 4.01
N ALA A 15 0.37 -5.30 2.94
CA ALA A 15 0.68 -6.72 3.04
C ALA A 15 2.15 -6.99 3.42
N SER A 16 3.06 -6.05 3.16
CA SER A 16 4.47 -6.22 3.48
C SER A 16 5.08 -4.96 4.07
N VAL A 17 5.98 -5.14 5.03
CA VAL A 17 6.80 -4.08 5.62
C VAL A 17 8.25 -4.36 5.30
N VAL A 18 8.91 -3.40 4.66
CA VAL A 18 10.30 -3.52 4.21
C VAL A 18 11.13 -2.40 4.84
N ASP A 19 12.26 -2.74 5.44
CA ASP A 19 13.25 -1.76 5.88
C ASP A 19 13.92 -1.11 4.67
N VAL A 20 13.82 0.21 4.56
CA VAL A 20 14.31 0.95 3.38
C VAL A 20 15.84 0.99 3.30
N GLY A 21 16.52 0.89 4.45
CA GLY A 21 17.98 0.94 4.53
C GLY A 21 18.64 -0.38 4.14
N THR A 22 18.05 -1.49 4.57
CA THR A 22 18.62 -2.84 4.38
C THR A 22 17.92 -3.64 3.28
N LEU A 23 16.75 -3.19 2.83
CA LEU A 23 15.82 -3.89 1.93
C LEU A 23 15.34 -5.23 2.51
N GLN A 24 15.46 -5.42 3.81
CA GLN A 24 14.94 -6.61 4.48
C GLN A 24 13.43 -6.53 4.65
N VAL A 25 12.76 -7.64 4.35
CA VAL A 25 11.35 -7.82 4.66
C VAL A 25 11.21 -8.09 6.15
N LEU A 26 10.50 -7.20 6.84
CA LEU A 26 10.27 -7.28 8.29
C LEU A 26 8.98 -8.03 8.63
N GLU A 27 7.96 -7.90 7.77
CA GLU A 27 6.63 -8.47 7.98
C GLU A 27 5.96 -8.74 6.64
N GLN A 28 5.22 -9.86 6.53
CA GLN A 28 4.40 -10.18 5.36
C GLN A 28 3.07 -10.82 5.76
N HIS A 29 2.00 -10.41 5.08
CA HIS A 29 0.63 -10.91 5.22
C HIS A 29 0.04 -11.22 3.84
N GLY A 30 0.48 -12.30 3.24
CA GLY A 30 0.01 -12.72 1.93
C GLY A 30 -1.16 -13.70 1.99
N MET A 31 -1.92 -13.79 0.91
CA MET A 31 -2.94 -14.80 0.70
C MET A 31 -2.28 -16.15 0.44
N PRO A 32 -2.76 -17.23 1.09
CA PRO A 32 -2.36 -18.60 0.72
C PRO A 32 -2.83 -18.95 -0.71
N ALA A 33 -2.15 -19.90 -1.35
CA ALA A 33 -2.44 -20.30 -2.74
C ALA A 33 -3.88 -20.82 -2.95
N ASP A 34 -4.46 -21.48 -1.97
CA ASP A 34 -5.84 -21.96 -2.00
C ASP A 34 -6.86 -20.82 -2.00
N VAL A 35 -6.61 -19.77 -1.23
CA VAL A 35 -7.45 -18.55 -1.23
C VAL A 35 -7.33 -17.83 -2.58
N VAL A 36 -6.10 -17.67 -3.10
CA VAL A 36 -5.89 -17.08 -4.45
C VAL A 36 -6.63 -17.91 -5.49
N GLY A 37 -6.51 -19.24 -5.47
CA GLY A 37 -7.20 -20.13 -6.39
C GLY A 37 -8.72 -19.99 -6.32
N ALA A 38 -9.29 -19.85 -5.12
CA ALA A 38 -10.73 -19.64 -4.95
C ALA A 38 -11.18 -18.29 -5.52
N VAL A 39 -10.42 -17.21 -5.29
CA VAL A 39 -10.69 -15.89 -5.88
C VAL A 39 -10.62 -15.95 -7.40
N VAL A 40 -9.56 -16.55 -7.96
CA VAL A 40 -9.35 -16.71 -9.41
C VAL A 40 -10.50 -17.49 -10.04
N ALA A 41 -10.96 -18.56 -9.39
CA ALA A 41 -12.10 -19.35 -9.88
C ALA A 41 -13.38 -18.50 -9.98
N ARG A 42 -13.71 -17.71 -8.94
CA ARG A 42 -14.88 -16.80 -8.95
C ARG A 42 -14.76 -15.73 -10.05
N LEU A 43 -13.57 -15.15 -10.23
CA LEU A 43 -13.33 -14.14 -11.27
C LEU A 43 -13.56 -14.71 -12.67
N ARG A 44 -13.06 -15.91 -12.94
CA ARG A 44 -13.21 -16.59 -14.22
C ARG A 44 -14.65 -17.09 -14.46
N GLU A 45 -15.34 -17.53 -13.42
CA GLU A 45 -16.76 -17.89 -13.48
C GLU A 45 -17.60 -16.68 -13.84
N ARG A 46 -17.33 -15.53 -13.23
CA ARG A 46 -18.10 -14.29 -13.45
C ARG A 46 -17.90 -13.68 -14.84
N TRP A 47 -16.68 -13.67 -15.36
CA TRP A 47 -16.34 -12.94 -16.58
C TRP A 47 -15.83 -13.79 -17.73
N GLY A 48 -15.54 -15.06 -17.50
CA GLY A 48 -14.96 -15.97 -18.49
C GLY A 48 -13.43 -15.96 -18.46
N ALA A 49 -12.83 -17.16 -18.55
CA ALA A 49 -11.39 -17.33 -18.43
C ALA A 49 -10.59 -16.56 -19.48
N ASP A 50 -11.11 -16.43 -20.71
CA ASP A 50 -10.44 -15.74 -21.81
C ASP A 50 -10.48 -14.20 -21.69
N ARG A 51 -11.25 -13.68 -20.74
CA ARG A 51 -11.44 -12.25 -20.54
C ARG A 51 -10.88 -11.73 -19.23
N VAL A 52 -10.36 -12.61 -18.39
CA VAL A 52 -9.71 -12.26 -17.12
C VAL A 52 -8.22 -12.54 -17.24
N HIS A 53 -7.41 -11.51 -17.01
CA HIS A 53 -5.96 -11.61 -17.06
C HIS A 53 -5.39 -11.17 -15.71
N LEU A 54 -4.49 -11.96 -15.18
CA LEU A 54 -4.05 -11.88 -13.81
C LEU A 54 -2.54 -11.66 -13.70
N ALA A 55 -2.15 -10.94 -12.66
CA ALA A 55 -0.76 -10.87 -12.20
C ALA A 55 -0.72 -10.95 -10.68
N VAL A 56 0.41 -11.32 -10.12
CA VAL A 56 0.64 -11.37 -8.68
C VAL A 56 1.93 -10.67 -8.29
N GLU A 57 1.86 -9.96 -7.17
CA GLU A 57 3.01 -9.52 -6.40
C GLU A 57 3.18 -10.51 -5.25
N GLY A 58 4.28 -11.25 -5.24
CA GLY A 58 4.60 -12.24 -4.22
C GLY A 58 5.91 -11.93 -3.52
N ALA A 59 6.27 -12.76 -2.54
CA ALA A 59 7.58 -12.67 -1.89
C ALA A 59 8.74 -12.87 -2.88
N ASP A 60 8.49 -13.65 -3.95
CA ASP A 60 9.46 -14.00 -5.00
C ASP A 60 9.45 -13.01 -6.18
N GLY A 61 8.77 -11.87 -6.05
CA GLY A 61 8.67 -10.85 -7.08
C GLY A 61 7.34 -10.86 -7.83
N PHE A 62 7.36 -10.30 -9.04
CA PHE A 62 6.19 -10.15 -9.90
C PHE A 62 6.05 -11.34 -10.85
N ALA A 63 4.82 -11.82 -11.01
CA ALA A 63 4.50 -12.84 -12.01
C ALA A 63 3.15 -12.55 -12.66
N HIS A 64 2.96 -12.93 -13.93
CA HIS A 64 1.75 -12.59 -14.67
C HIS A 64 1.35 -13.63 -15.72
N GLU A 65 0.07 -13.66 -16.06
CA GLU A 65 -0.42 -14.39 -17.23
C GLU A 65 0.06 -13.74 -18.53
N LEU A 66 0.32 -14.52 -19.57
CA LEU A 66 0.77 -14.01 -20.88
C LEU A 66 -0.15 -12.97 -21.48
N GLY A 67 -1.45 -13.03 -21.19
CA GLY A 67 -2.46 -12.05 -21.64
C GLY A 67 -2.56 -10.79 -20.75
N TYR A 68 -1.83 -10.71 -19.63
CA TYR A 68 -1.92 -9.56 -18.74
C TYR A 68 -1.22 -8.33 -19.33
N ALA A 69 -1.96 -7.25 -19.52
CA ALA A 69 -1.43 -5.96 -19.97
C ALA A 69 -1.11 -5.07 -18.76
N SER A 70 0.15 -4.72 -18.59
CA SER A 70 0.60 -3.81 -17.53
C SER A 70 0.71 -2.37 -18.05
N ASP A 71 0.26 -1.39 -17.24
CA ASP A 71 0.47 0.04 -17.52
C ASP A 71 1.90 0.49 -17.15
N HIS A 72 2.61 -0.34 -16.42
CA HIS A 72 3.98 -0.09 -15.99
C HIS A 72 4.96 -1.09 -16.62
N PRO A 73 6.23 -0.74 -16.73
CA PRO A 73 7.24 -1.66 -17.18
C PRO A 73 7.24 -2.93 -16.33
N VAL A 74 7.08 -4.08 -16.98
CA VAL A 74 7.18 -5.38 -16.31
C VAL A 74 8.63 -5.61 -15.91
N PRO A 75 8.92 -6.02 -14.66
CA PRO A 75 10.27 -6.35 -14.24
C PRO A 75 10.93 -7.37 -15.16
N PRO A 76 12.23 -7.23 -15.49
CA PRO A 76 12.89 -8.11 -16.44
C PRO A 76 13.03 -9.56 -15.95
N ASP A 77 12.92 -9.79 -14.67
CA ASP A 77 12.92 -11.09 -13.98
C ASP A 77 11.52 -11.63 -13.68
N ALA A 78 10.46 -10.96 -14.17
CA ALA A 78 9.09 -11.39 -13.99
C ALA A 78 8.85 -12.76 -14.63
N ARG A 79 8.21 -13.65 -13.89
CA ARG A 79 7.79 -14.96 -14.40
C ARG A 79 6.46 -14.83 -15.15
N SER A 80 6.28 -15.63 -16.20
CA SER A 80 5.01 -15.65 -16.95
C SER A 80 4.60 -17.08 -17.31
N ALA A 81 3.28 -17.31 -17.36
CA ALA A 81 2.66 -18.56 -17.79
C ALA A 81 1.28 -18.27 -18.39
N ASP A 82 0.65 -19.31 -18.95
CA ASP A 82 -0.73 -19.20 -19.45
C ASP A 82 -1.73 -19.02 -18.31
N ARG A 83 -1.44 -19.56 -17.14
CA ARG A 83 -2.30 -19.53 -15.96
C ARG A 83 -1.55 -19.05 -14.72
N ILE A 84 -2.17 -18.18 -13.96
CA ILE A 84 -1.56 -17.63 -12.75
C ILE A 84 -1.32 -18.70 -11.68
N GLU A 85 -2.14 -19.75 -11.64
CA GLU A 85 -2.01 -20.86 -10.70
C GLU A 85 -0.67 -21.59 -10.82
N ASP A 86 -0.09 -21.63 -12.02
CA ASP A 86 1.23 -22.25 -12.28
C ASP A 86 2.40 -21.39 -11.76
N LEU A 87 2.12 -20.16 -11.37
CA LEU A 87 3.09 -19.17 -10.90
C LEU A 87 3.06 -18.96 -9.39
N LEU A 88 2.09 -19.55 -8.68
CA LEU A 88 1.95 -19.41 -7.23
C LEU A 88 2.99 -20.27 -6.50
N THR A 89 4.09 -19.67 -6.09
CA THR A 89 5.20 -20.34 -5.39
C THR A 89 5.21 -20.10 -3.88
N GLY A 90 4.38 -19.18 -3.41
CA GLY A 90 4.29 -18.79 -2.01
C GLY A 90 3.10 -17.87 -1.75
N PRO A 91 3.02 -17.24 -0.57
CA PRO A 91 1.96 -16.29 -0.26
C PRO A 91 1.92 -15.12 -1.24
N THR A 92 0.74 -14.84 -1.79
CA THR A 92 0.50 -13.71 -2.70
C THR A 92 0.18 -12.46 -1.90
N LEU A 93 1.01 -11.45 -2.02
CA LEU A 93 0.82 -10.16 -1.32
C LEU A 93 -0.29 -9.34 -1.96
N LYS A 94 -0.39 -9.38 -3.30
CA LYS A 94 -1.43 -8.72 -4.07
C LYS A 94 -1.71 -9.51 -5.35
N LEU A 95 -2.99 -9.74 -5.63
CA LEU A 95 -3.46 -10.24 -6.92
C LEU A 95 -3.99 -9.06 -7.72
N LEU A 96 -3.50 -8.90 -8.94
CA LEU A 96 -3.89 -7.86 -9.88
C LEU A 96 -4.81 -8.46 -10.94
N VAL A 97 -5.90 -7.76 -11.23
CA VAL A 97 -6.95 -8.25 -12.13
C VAL A 97 -7.23 -7.23 -13.21
N ARG A 98 -7.23 -7.66 -14.46
CA ARG A 98 -7.75 -6.93 -15.59
C ARG A 98 -8.80 -7.77 -16.33
N THR A 99 -9.86 -7.12 -16.79
CA THR A 99 -10.86 -7.77 -17.60
C THR A 99 -11.39 -6.84 -18.70
N SER A 100 -11.70 -7.42 -19.85
CA SER A 100 -12.40 -6.73 -20.95
C SER A 100 -13.93 -6.88 -20.85
N ALA A 101 -14.43 -7.56 -19.82
CA ALA A 101 -15.86 -7.87 -19.65
C ALA A 101 -16.64 -6.78 -18.90
N GLU A 102 -15.97 -5.90 -18.19
CA GLU A 102 -16.57 -4.78 -17.47
C GLU A 102 -16.03 -3.44 -17.98
N PRO A 103 -16.79 -2.35 -17.83
CA PRO A 103 -16.29 -1.01 -18.12
C PRO A 103 -15.04 -0.72 -17.30
N SER A 104 -14.09 -0.04 -17.89
CA SER A 104 -12.85 0.37 -17.23
C SER A 104 -13.02 1.61 -16.34
N ASP A 105 -14.24 2.10 -16.13
CA ASP A 105 -14.49 3.20 -15.21
C ASP A 105 -14.40 2.72 -13.75
N GLY A 106 -13.41 3.25 -13.03
CA GLY A 106 -12.93 2.81 -11.75
C GLY A 106 -13.96 2.25 -10.76
N ALA A 107 -14.94 3.04 -10.33
CA ALA A 107 -15.82 2.65 -9.21
C ALA A 107 -16.71 1.44 -9.54
N ALA A 108 -17.34 1.39 -10.72
CA ALA A 108 -18.21 0.27 -11.11
C ALA A 108 -17.43 -1.05 -11.24
N PHE A 109 -16.18 -0.98 -11.69
CA PHE A 109 -15.32 -2.16 -11.77
C PHE A 109 -14.90 -2.65 -10.37
N VAL A 110 -14.57 -1.74 -9.46
CA VAL A 110 -14.23 -2.07 -8.07
C VAL A 110 -15.44 -2.70 -7.37
N ASP A 111 -16.64 -2.14 -7.53
CA ASP A 111 -17.88 -2.68 -6.96
C ASP A 111 -18.15 -4.11 -7.48
N ALA A 112 -18.00 -4.33 -8.79
CA ALA A 112 -18.14 -5.67 -9.38
C ALA A 112 -17.09 -6.67 -8.84
N LEU A 113 -15.85 -6.23 -8.59
CA LEU A 113 -14.85 -7.05 -7.95
C LEU A 113 -15.21 -7.39 -6.50
N VAL A 114 -15.69 -6.41 -5.73
CA VAL A 114 -16.13 -6.63 -4.34
C VAL A 114 -17.23 -7.68 -4.29
N ASP A 115 -18.21 -7.60 -5.19
CA ASP A 115 -19.30 -8.58 -5.28
C ASP A 115 -18.80 -10.00 -5.59
N VAL A 116 -17.79 -10.13 -6.47
CA VAL A 116 -17.22 -11.42 -6.87
C VAL A 116 -16.32 -12.00 -5.78
N VAL A 117 -15.44 -11.18 -5.23
CA VAL A 117 -14.45 -11.60 -4.23
C VAL A 117 -15.14 -11.94 -2.90
N GLY A 118 -16.14 -11.14 -2.52
CA GLY A 118 -16.94 -11.35 -1.31
C GLY A 118 -16.06 -11.29 -0.05
N ASP A 119 -16.20 -12.32 0.78
CA ASP A 119 -15.52 -12.46 2.07
C ASP A 119 -14.12 -13.09 2.00
N LEU A 120 -13.69 -13.54 0.81
CA LEU A 120 -12.41 -14.23 0.63
C LEU A 120 -11.20 -13.30 0.75
N ALA A 121 -11.36 -12.03 0.35
CA ALA A 121 -10.25 -11.09 0.25
C ALA A 121 -10.75 -9.63 0.27
N VAL A 122 -9.82 -8.69 0.25
CA VAL A 122 -10.10 -7.24 0.22
C VAL A 122 -9.76 -6.69 -1.15
N VAL A 123 -10.69 -5.95 -1.76
CA VAL A 123 -10.46 -5.18 -2.98
C VAL A 123 -10.04 -3.76 -2.59
N ALA A 124 -8.96 -3.27 -3.17
CA ALA A 124 -8.48 -1.89 -2.98
C ALA A 124 -8.74 -1.08 -4.25
N ASP A 125 -9.28 0.13 -4.09
CA ASP A 125 -9.44 1.12 -5.13
C ASP A 125 -8.25 2.10 -5.12
N SER A 126 -7.29 1.88 -5.99
CA SER A 126 -6.13 2.78 -6.15
C SER A 126 -6.40 3.94 -7.11
N GLY A 127 -7.60 4.04 -7.66
CA GLY A 127 -7.94 5.00 -8.72
C GLY A 127 -7.41 4.64 -10.11
N ALA A 128 -6.76 3.49 -10.26
CA ALA A 128 -6.26 3.04 -11.56
C ALA A 128 -7.38 2.45 -12.41
N HIS A 129 -7.58 3.03 -13.61
CA HIS A 129 -8.64 2.57 -14.53
C HIS A 129 -8.43 1.12 -14.99
N GLY A 130 -9.46 0.29 -14.85
CA GLY A 130 -9.48 -1.09 -15.30
C GLY A 130 -8.48 -2.01 -14.61
N LEU A 131 -7.95 -1.61 -13.45
CA LEU A 131 -7.08 -2.43 -12.61
C LEU A 131 -7.77 -2.73 -11.29
N GLY A 132 -7.98 -4.01 -11.01
CA GLY A 132 -8.40 -4.49 -9.70
C GLY A 132 -7.19 -4.90 -8.87
N GLU A 133 -7.15 -4.48 -7.61
CA GLU A 133 -6.14 -4.86 -6.65
C GLU A 133 -6.78 -5.65 -5.50
N ILE A 134 -6.39 -6.91 -5.33
CA ILE A 134 -6.96 -7.81 -4.33
C ILE A 134 -5.86 -8.25 -3.36
N SER A 135 -6.11 -8.06 -2.09
CA SER A 135 -5.21 -8.41 -0.98
C SER A 135 -5.91 -9.36 -0.01
N GLY A 136 -5.16 -9.98 0.89
CA GLY A 136 -5.71 -10.90 1.90
C GLY A 136 -6.74 -10.26 2.82
N PRO A 137 -7.57 -11.07 3.49
CA PRO A 137 -8.55 -10.58 4.46
C PRO A 137 -7.89 -9.68 5.51
N GLY A 138 -8.48 -8.49 5.73
CA GLY A 138 -7.95 -7.51 6.68
C GLY A 138 -6.66 -6.79 6.26
N VAL A 139 -6.14 -7.04 5.07
CA VAL A 139 -4.96 -6.33 4.54
C VAL A 139 -5.40 -5.03 3.86
N THR A 140 -5.11 -3.91 4.52
CA THR A 140 -5.32 -2.55 4.02
C THR A 140 -4.16 -1.66 4.41
N LYS A 141 -4.00 -0.50 3.77
CA LYS A 141 -2.99 0.50 4.17
C LYS A 141 -3.14 0.88 5.65
N ALA A 142 -4.38 1.07 6.12
CA ALA A 142 -4.68 1.36 7.52
C ALA A 142 -4.23 0.25 8.47
N ALA A 143 -4.57 -1.00 8.16
CA ALA A 143 -4.21 -2.14 9.01
C ALA A 143 -2.69 -2.35 9.05
N GLY A 144 -2.00 -2.21 7.92
CA GLY A 144 -0.54 -2.29 7.86
C GLY A 144 0.13 -1.20 8.70
N LEU A 145 -0.33 0.05 8.55
CA LEU A 145 0.19 1.18 9.32
C LEU A 145 -0.08 1.00 10.81
N ALA A 146 -1.28 0.58 11.20
CA ALA A 146 -1.66 0.36 12.59
C ALA A 146 -0.80 -0.73 13.25
N ARG A 147 -0.59 -1.85 12.57
CA ARG A 147 0.31 -2.91 13.05
C ARG A 147 1.72 -2.39 13.25
N TRP A 148 2.27 -1.73 12.25
CA TRP A 148 3.62 -1.17 12.32
C TRP A 148 3.75 -0.15 13.46
N ALA A 149 2.83 0.82 13.58
CA ALA A 149 2.82 1.78 14.68
C ALA A 149 2.80 1.10 16.05
N ALA A 150 1.99 0.05 16.21
CA ALA A 150 1.92 -0.73 17.46
C ALA A 150 3.26 -1.41 17.79
N THR A 151 3.97 -1.99 16.82
CA THR A 151 5.30 -2.60 17.05
C THR A 151 6.34 -1.57 17.48
N GLN A 152 6.17 -0.31 17.09
CA GLN A 152 7.05 0.79 17.47
C GLN A 152 6.61 1.51 18.75
N GLY A 153 5.50 1.11 19.37
CA GLY A 153 4.92 1.79 20.52
C GLY A 153 4.41 3.19 20.23
N ILE A 154 4.07 3.48 18.96
CA ILE A 154 3.56 4.77 18.52
C ILE A 154 2.04 4.80 18.73
N ASP A 155 1.56 5.77 19.54
CA ASP A 155 0.13 6.02 19.71
C ASP A 155 -0.48 6.53 18.40
N GLN A 156 -1.65 6.02 18.02
CA GLN A 156 -2.41 6.43 16.83
C GLN A 156 -2.52 7.96 16.73
N ARG A 157 -2.76 8.64 17.84
CA ARG A 157 -2.89 10.12 17.89
C ARG A 157 -1.61 10.87 17.49
N ALA A 158 -0.47 10.20 17.53
CA ALA A 158 0.81 10.77 17.11
C ALA A 158 1.13 10.50 15.63
N VAL A 159 0.27 9.77 14.92
CA VAL A 159 0.48 9.41 13.52
C VAL A 159 -0.12 10.49 12.62
N TRP A 160 0.67 10.97 11.68
CA TRP A 160 0.23 11.78 10.55
C TRP A 160 0.18 10.92 9.30
N ALA A 161 -0.93 10.98 8.57
CA ALA A 161 -1.10 10.26 7.32
C ALA A 161 -1.40 11.21 6.17
N VAL A 162 -0.82 10.93 5.00
CA VAL A 162 -1.07 11.66 3.75
C VAL A 162 -1.62 10.69 2.71
N GLY A 163 -2.64 11.10 1.97
CA GLY A 163 -3.24 10.29 0.93
C GLY A 163 -3.74 11.10 -0.25
N ASP A 164 -4.06 10.39 -1.34
CA ASP A 164 -4.60 10.98 -2.57
C ASP A 164 -5.70 10.12 -3.22
N ALA A 165 -5.78 8.81 -2.93
CA ALA A 165 -6.64 7.85 -3.59
C ALA A 165 -7.67 7.21 -2.63
N PRO A 166 -8.76 6.60 -3.13
CA PRO A 166 -9.80 6.00 -2.31
C PRO A 166 -9.29 4.93 -1.32
N ASN A 167 -8.27 4.16 -1.68
CA ASN A 167 -7.65 3.16 -0.79
C ASN A 167 -6.88 3.78 0.40
N ASP A 168 -6.70 5.10 0.43
CA ASP A 168 -6.12 5.83 1.57
C ASP A 168 -7.18 6.23 2.62
N LEU A 169 -8.47 6.28 2.25
CA LEU A 169 -9.54 6.72 3.15
C LEU A 169 -9.53 6.04 4.52
N PRO A 170 -9.39 4.70 4.63
CA PRO A 170 -9.31 4.05 5.93
C PRO A 170 -8.07 4.45 6.73
N MET A 171 -6.94 4.70 6.07
CA MET A 171 -5.70 5.13 6.70
C MET A 171 -5.81 6.57 7.23
N LEU A 172 -6.40 7.47 6.44
CA LEU A 172 -6.64 8.85 6.84
C LEU A 172 -7.61 8.94 8.02
N ALA A 173 -8.69 8.14 7.98
CA ALA A 173 -9.65 8.07 9.09
C ALA A 173 -9.05 7.48 10.37
N TRP A 174 -8.07 6.58 10.25
CA TRP A 174 -7.40 5.96 11.40
C TRP A 174 -6.34 6.89 12.01
N ALA A 175 -5.62 7.69 11.24
CA ALA A 175 -4.52 8.52 11.73
C ALA A 175 -4.99 9.58 12.75
N GLY A 176 -4.08 10.04 13.60
CA GLY A 176 -4.34 11.12 14.55
C GLY A 176 -4.49 12.48 13.87
N THR A 177 -3.86 12.67 12.72
CA THR A 177 -4.02 13.83 11.83
C THR A 177 -3.85 13.38 10.39
N SER A 178 -4.78 13.78 9.54
CA SER A 178 -4.82 13.39 8.14
C SER A 178 -4.62 14.58 7.20
N PHE A 179 -3.95 14.32 6.09
CA PHE A 179 -3.62 15.30 5.06
C PHE A 179 -3.98 14.74 3.68
N ALA A 180 -4.48 15.59 2.80
CA ALA A 180 -4.67 15.28 1.38
C ALA A 180 -3.84 16.23 0.52
N VAL A 181 -3.19 15.71 -0.54
CA VAL A 181 -2.59 16.57 -1.56
C VAL A 181 -3.68 17.22 -2.41
N ALA A 182 -3.42 18.42 -2.95
CA ALA A 182 -4.45 19.21 -3.64
C ALA A 182 -5.05 18.53 -4.87
N ASN A 183 -4.32 17.60 -5.49
CA ASN A 183 -4.77 16.79 -6.62
C ASN A 183 -5.35 15.44 -6.22
N ALA A 184 -5.66 15.22 -4.94
CA ALA A 184 -6.32 14.00 -4.47
C ALA A 184 -7.75 13.87 -5.00
N TYR A 185 -8.28 12.65 -4.97
CA TYR A 185 -9.69 12.38 -5.29
C TYR A 185 -10.62 13.20 -4.39
N PRO A 186 -11.80 13.66 -4.91
CA PRO A 186 -12.73 14.49 -4.14
C PRO A 186 -13.08 13.90 -2.76
N ALA A 187 -13.37 12.60 -2.69
CA ALA A 187 -13.68 11.92 -1.44
C ALA A 187 -12.53 11.99 -0.41
N VAL A 188 -11.28 11.98 -0.86
CA VAL A 188 -10.10 12.12 0.01
C VAL A 188 -9.98 13.56 0.52
N LEU A 189 -10.22 14.54 -0.36
CA LEU A 189 -10.22 15.96 0.01
C LEU A 189 -11.32 16.32 1.04
N GLU A 190 -12.45 15.57 1.02
CA GLU A 190 -13.57 15.80 1.95
C GLU A 190 -13.28 15.30 3.37
N VAL A 191 -12.52 14.20 3.51
CA VAL A 191 -12.29 13.55 4.81
C VAL A 191 -11.00 14.00 5.51
N ALA A 192 -10.03 14.52 4.77
CA ALA A 192 -8.74 14.93 5.33
C ALA A 192 -8.89 16.20 6.19
N ASP A 193 -8.24 16.23 7.36
CA ASP A 193 -8.22 17.37 8.26
C ASP A 193 -7.54 18.60 7.61
N HIS A 194 -6.53 18.35 6.77
CA HIS A 194 -5.71 19.40 6.15
C HIS A 194 -5.44 19.11 4.69
N ARG A 195 -5.22 20.19 3.92
CA ARG A 195 -4.81 20.11 2.51
C ARG A 195 -3.40 20.61 2.34
N LEU A 196 -2.64 19.89 1.53
CA LEU A 196 -1.28 20.22 1.13
C LEU A 196 -1.27 20.71 -0.33
N PRO A 197 -0.20 21.36 -0.80
CA PRO A 197 0.04 21.55 -2.23
C PRO A 197 -0.05 20.23 -3.00
N SER A 198 -0.19 20.29 -4.32
CA SER A 198 -0.27 19.10 -5.14
C SER A 198 1.03 18.28 -5.07
N ASN A 199 0.99 17.03 -5.50
CA ASN A 199 2.20 16.20 -5.64
C ASN A 199 3.19 16.79 -6.68
N ALA A 200 2.69 17.53 -7.68
CA ALA A 200 3.50 18.23 -8.66
C ALA A 200 4.22 19.47 -8.06
N ASP A 201 3.72 19.98 -6.94
CA ASP A 201 4.26 21.13 -6.18
C ASP A 201 4.94 20.66 -4.88
N ASP A 202 5.40 19.43 -4.83
CA ASP A 202 6.13 18.84 -3.68
C ASP A 202 5.34 18.89 -2.35
N GLY A 203 4.01 18.75 -2.38
CA GLY A 203 3.14 18.92 -1.20
C GLY A 203 3.53 18.08 0.01
N VAL A 204 3.94 16.82 -0.21
CA VAL A 204 4.41 15.95 0.89
C VAL A 204 5.74 16.45 1.48
N ALA A 205 6.64 16.99 0.67
CA ALA A 205 7.91 17.54 1.14
C ALA A 205 7.67 18.72 2.10
N VAL A 206 6.71 19.60 1.78
CA VAL A 206 6.31 20.72 2.66
C VAL A 206 5.88 20.21 4.05
N LEU A 207 5.09 19.13 4.11
CA LEU A 207 4.69 18.53 5.39
C LEU A 207 5.89 17.95 6.15
N LEU A 208 6.78 17.26 5.46
CA LEU A 208 7.98 16.68 6.09
C LEU A 208 8.92 17.76 6.67
N GLU A 209 9.09 18.87 5.97
CA GLU A 209 9.87 20.01 6.45
C GLU A 209 9.26 20.61 7.74
N HIS A 210 7.93 20.76 7.80
CA HIS A 210 7.24 21.21 9.02
C HIS A 210 7.41 20.20 10.17
N ALA A 211 7.30 18.90 9.90
CA ALA A 211 7.48 17.87 10.92
C ALA A 211 8.91 17.89 11.49
N VAL A 212 9.93 18.01 10.63
CA VAL A 212 11.34 18.11 11.05
C VAL A 212 11.58 19.37 11.87
N ALA A 213 11.04 20.50 11.45
CA ALA A 213 11.18 21.77 12.18
C ALA A 213 10.54 21.68 13.59
N ALA A 214 9.35 21.10 13.70
CA ALA A 214 8.67 20.90 14.99
C ALA A 214 9.46 20.00 15.94
N VAL A 215 10.00 18.87 15.46
CA VAL A 215 10.85 17.98 16.26
C VAL A 215 12.14 18.66 16.69
N SER A 216 12.74 19.47 15.83
CA SER A 216 13.96 20.20 16.13
C SER A 216 13.74 21.31 17.17
N ALA A 217 12.61 21.99 17.12
CA ALA A 217 12.24 23.03 18.10
C ALA A 217 11.88 22.45 19.48
N GLY A 218 11.35 21.24 19.53
CA GLY A 218 11.00 20.55 20.79
C GLY A 218 12.13 19.80 21.47
N ARG A 219 13.31 19.70 20.88
CA ARG A 219 14.50 19.11 21.54
C ARG A 219 15.11 20.14 22.51
N PRO A 220 15.13 19.87 23.83
CA PRO A 220 15.91 20.69 24.73
C PRO A 220 17.39 20.63 24.31
N ASP A 221 18.00 21.79 24.23
CA ASP A 221 19.43 21.94 23.91
C ASP A 221 20.25 21.03 24.84
N ARG A 222 20.80 19.93 24.33
CA ARG A 222 21.75 19.12 25.08
C ARG A 222 23.05 19.91 25.12
N ASP A 223 23.23 20.74 26.14
CA ASP A 223 24.50 21.39 26.43
C ASP A 223 25.60 20.32 26.49
N PRO A 224 26.55 20.32 25.57
CA PRO A 224 27.62 19.34 25.54
C PRO A 224 28.55 19.44 26.77
N ARG A 225 28.36 20.43 27.66
CA ARG A 225 29.15 20.67 28.84
C ARG A 225 28.69 19.87 30.07
N THR A 226 27.49 19.26 30.06
CA THR A 226 27.00 18.46 31.21
C THR A 226 27.47 17.00 31.19
N ALA A 227 28.22 16.56 30.19
CA ALA A 227 28.74 15.18 30.08
C ALA A 227 30.14 14.97 30.71
N ARG A 228 30.71 15.97 31.39
CA ARG A 228 32.01 15.83 32.08
C ARG A 228 31.88 16.09 33.57
N SER A 229 31.32 15.18 34.34
CA SER A 229 31.53 15.10 35.79
C SER A 229 30.90 13.84 36.36
N SER A 230 31.56 12.70 36.21
CA SER A 230 31.48 11.59 37.13
C SER A 230 32.59 10.58 36.79
N ALA A 231 33.84 10.92 37.17
CA ALA A 231 34.85 9.92 37.43
C ALA A 231 34.89 9.75 38.96
N PRO A 232 34.72 8.55 39.49
CA PRO A 232 34.97 8.28 40.92
C PRO A 232 36.48 8.19 41.17
N SER A 233 36.87 8.78 42.27
CA SER A 233 38.19 8.64 42.89
C SER A 233 38.40 7.24 43.47
#